data_ae32c81c096fb5845cc7766d0f07506a
#
_entry.id   ae32c81c096fb5845cc7766d0f07506a
#
_cell.length_a   1.000
_cell.length_b   1.000
_cell.length_c   1.000
_cell.angle_alpha   90.00
_cell.angle_beta   90.00
_cell.angle_gamma   90.00
#
_symmetry.space_group_name_H-M   'P 1'
#
loop_
_entity.id
_entity.type
_entity.pdbx_description
1 polymer ?
#
loop_
_entity_poly.entity_id
_entity_poly.type
_entity_poly.pdbx_seq_one_letter_code
_entity_poly.pdbx_strand_id
1 'polypeptide(L)'
;MAINKDSNAYTITFAIVLVIIVGGLLAFIANGLKPLQDENLKNEKKQYILNCLPGNKLISRDKAGDKFAEFVKQRLILNYDGNVVENTLLAAESPVNDKNPNDAFSVDLLKEYKTIKDISKRNYPLFI
;
A
#
# COMPACT_ATOMS: atom_id res chain seq x y z
N MET A 1 52.55 3.91 -13.93
CA MET A 1 52.46 2.82 -12.94
C MET A 1 51.57 1.72 -13.52
N ALA A 2 52.10 0.54 -13.78
CA ALA A 2 51.32 -0.58 -14.24
C ALA A 2 50.58 -1.16 -13.04
N ILE A 3 49.26 -1.20 -13.11
CA ILE A 3 48.42 -1.82 -12.08
C ILE A 3 48.64 -3.34 -12.18
N ASN A 4 49.18 -3.93 -11.13
CA ASN A 4 49.36 -5.41 -11.08
C ASN A 4 48.03 -6.09 -10.88
N LYS A 5 47.42 -6.56 -11.98
CA LYS A 5 46.08 -7.18 -12.01
C LYS A 5 46.03 -8.56 -11.36
N ASP A 6 47.20 -9.18 -11.13
CA ASP A 6 47.33 -10.51 -10.52
C ASP A 6 47.50 -10.44 -8.99
N SER A 7 47.40 -9.27 -8.42
CA SER A 7 47.48 -9.07 -6.97
C SER A 7 46.15 -9.39 -6.31
N ASN A 8 46.18 -10.23 -5.24
CA ASN A 8 45.01 -10.51 -4.41
C ASN A 8 44.32 -9.23 -3.89
N ALA A 9 45.14 -8.20 -3.58
CA ALA A 9 44.63 -6.89 -3.16
C ALA A 9 43.80 -6.21 -4.26
N TYR A 10 44.23 -6.28 -5.52
CA TYR A 10 43.47 -5.74 -6.65
C TYR A 10 42.12 -6.45 -6.81
N THR A 11 42.11 -7.79 -6.74
CA THR A 11 40.90 -8.58 -6.88
C THR A 11 39.88 -8.28 -5.77
N ILE A 12 40.36 -8.16 -4.52
CA ILE A 12 39.50 -7.83 -3.38
C ILE A 12 38.93 -6.42 -3.52
N THR A 13 39.79 -5.44 -3.85
CA THR A 13 39.35 -4.04 -4.04
C THR A 13 38.35 -3.91 -5.18
N PHE A 14 38.57 -4.60 -6.29
CA PHE A 14 37.66 -4.62 -7.43
C PHE A 14 36.30 -5.22 -7.03
N ALA A 15 36.30 -6.34 -6.30
CA ALA A 15 35.08 -6.96 -5.83
C ALA A 15 34.28 -6.03 -4.90
N ILE A 16 34.94 -5.35 -3.98
CA ILE A 16 34.29 -4.39 -3.07
C ILE A 16 33.67 -3.23 -3.86
N VAL A 17 34.40 -2.63 -4.78
CA VAL A 17 33.90 -1.52 -5.61
C VAL A 17 32.70 -1.97 -6.44
N LEU A 18 32.77 -3.15 -7.03
CA LEU A 18 31.68 -3.71 -7.83
C LEU A 18 30.42 -3.92 -6.99
N VAL A 19 30.54 -4.47 -5.77
CA VAL A 19 29.41 -4.65 -4.85
C VAL A 19 28.79 -3.32 -4.46
N ILE A 20 29.59 -2.29 -4.17
CA ILE A 20 29.11 -0.96 -3.82
C ILE A 20 28.32 -0.34 -4.99
N ILE A 21 28.85 -0.43 -6.21
CA ILE A 21 28.21 0.13 -7.40
C ILE A 21 26.87 -0.59 -7.66
N VAL A 22 26.87 -1.91 -7.69
CA VAL A 22 25.66 -2.70 -7.97
C VAL A 22 24.63 -2.52 -6.86
N GLY A 23 25.06 -2.59 -5.60
CA GLY A 23 24.18 -2.39 -4.44
C GLY A 23 23.58 -0.98 -4.41
N GLY A 24 24.39 0.04 -4.70
CA GLY A 24 23.95 1.43 -4.79
C GLY A 24 22.94 1.66 -5.91
N LEU A 25 23.18 1.09 -7.09
CA LEU A 25 22.25 1.13 -8.22
C LEU A 25 20.90 0.47 -7.89
N LEU A 26 20.94 -0.72 -7.30
CA LEU A 26 19.72 -1.43 -6.90
C LEU A 26 18.94 -0.65 -5.84
N ALA A 27 19.61 -0.09 -4.85
CA ALA A 27 18.97 0.73 -3.81
C ALA A 27 18.33 1.99 -4.41
N PHE A 28 19.01 2.64 -5.34
CA PHE A 28 18.48 3.83 -6.03
C PHE A 28 17.22 3.52 -6.84
N ILE A 29 17.23 2.44 -7.62
CA ILE A 29 16.08 2.00 -8.40
C ILE A 29 14.93 1.60 -7.48
N ALA A 30 15.18 0.83 -6.42
CA ALA A 30 14.17 0.40 -5.48
C ALA A 30 13.47 1.60 -4.80
N ASN A 31 14.22 2.60 -4.37
CA ASN A 31 13.67 3.80 -3.76
C ASN A 31 12.88 4.66 -4.77
N GLY A 32 13.33 4.75 -6.01
CA GLY A 32 12.63 5.47 -7.07
C GLY A 32 11.30 4.82 -7.49
N LEU A 33 11.23 3.48 -7.45
CA LEU A 33 10.02 2.74 -7.82
C LEU A 33 9.00 2.64 -6.67
N LYS A 34 9.40 2.82 -5.43
CA LYS A 34 8.55 2.66 -4.25
C LYS A 34 7.27 3.50 -4.29
N PRO A 35 7.30 4.82 -4.61
CA PRO A 35 6.07 5.61 -4.70
C PRO A 35 5.09 5.10 -5.74
N LEU A 36 5.59 4.64 -6.90
CA LEU A 36 4.75 4.05 -7.94
C LEU A 36 4.12 2.72 -7.51
N GLN A 37 4.86 1.91 -6.77
CA GLN A 37 4.34 0.67 -6.19
C GLN A 37 3.26 0.95 -5.15
N ASP A 38 3.47 1.92 -4.25
CA ASP A 38 2.51 2.31 -3.23
C ASP A 38 1.22 2.85 -3.87
N GLU A 39 1.31 3.63 -4.93
CA GLU A 39 0.16 4.12 -5.69
C GLU A 39 -0.60 2.97 -6.38
N ASN A 40 0.12 2.07 -7.02
CA ASN A 40 -0.46 0.90 -7.66
C ASN A 40 -1.20 0.00 -6.67
N LEU A 41 -0.64 -0.21 -5.48
CA LEU A 41 -1.30 -0.99 -4.41
C LEU A 41 -2.59 -0.29 -3.93
N LYS A 42 -2.57 1.03 -3.79
CA LYS A 42 -3.77 1.80 -3.44
C LYS A 42 -4.85 1.68 -4.52
N ASN A 43 -4.47 1.79 -5.78
CA ASN A 43 -5.41 1.67 -6.90
C ASN A 43 -5.98 0.25 -7.02
N GLU A 44 -5.17 -0.77 -6.74
CA GLU A 44 -5.63 -2.16 -6.66
C GLU A 44 -6.67 -2.35 -5.54
N LYS A 45 -6.43 -1.82 -4.34
CA LYS A 45 -7.38 -1.88 -3.25
C LYS A 45 -8.67 -1.13 -3.56
N LYS A 46 -8.59 0.06 -4.17
CA LYS A 46 -9.76 0.80 -4.68
C LYS A 46 -10.55 -0.03 -5.69
N GLN A 47 -9.85 -0.69 -6.61
CA GLN A 47 -10.46 -1.57 -7.61
C GLN A 47 -11.24 -2.72 -6.95
N TYR A 48 -10.67 -3.38 -5.94
CA TYR A 48 -11.38 -4.44 -5.21
C TYR A 48 -12.64 -3.93 -4.53
N ILE A 49 -12.59 -2.78 -3.88
CA ILE A 49 -13.75 -2.17 -3.22
C ILE A 49 -14.83 -1.84 -4.26
N LEU A 50 -14.48 -1.22 -5.37
CA LEU A 50 -15.41 -0.86 -6.43
C LEU A 50 -16.04 -2.07 -7.11
N ASN A 51 -15.29 -3.15 -7.28
CA ASN A 51 -15.80 -4.38 -7.90
C ASN A 51 -16.77 -5.14 -6.98
N CYS A 52 -16.83 -4.80 -5.69
CA CYS A 52 -17.86 -5.33 -4.77
C CYS A 52 -19.22 -4.63 -4.96
N LEU A 53 -19.31 -3.52 -5.67
CA LEU A 53 -20.55 -2.80 -5.90
C LEU A 53 -21.41 -3.54 -6.94
N PRO A 54 -22.70 -3.86 -6.64
CA PRO A 54 -23.57 -4.57 -7.55
C PRO A 54 -23.85 -3.72 -8.81
N GLY A 55 -23.77 -4.35 -9.98
CA GLY A 55 -24.08 -3.69 -11.25
C GLY A 55 -22.90 -3.00 -11.93
N ASN A 56 -21.73 -2.92 -11.32
CA ASN A 56 -20.55 -2.39 -11.97
C ASN A 56 -19.87 -3.44 -12.86
N LYS A 57 -19.51 -3.03 -14.08
CA LYS A 57 -18.55 -3.78 -14.89
C LYS A 57 -17.20 -3.73 -14.20
N LEU A 58 -16.38 -4.78 -14.37
CA LEU A 58 -15.02 -4.82 -13.85
C LEU A 58 -14.26 -3.52 -14.19
N ILE A 59 -13.93 -2.75 -13.17
CA ILE A 59 -13.22 -1.49 -13.30
C ILE A 59 -11.72 -1.80 -13.38
N SER A 60 -11.04 -1.26 -14.37
CA SER A 60 -9.59 -1.42 -14.50
C SER A 60 -8.84 -0.59 -13.45
N ARG A 61 -7.62 -1.03 -13.09
CA ARG A 61 -6.81 -0.41 -12.03
C ARG A 61 -6.49 1.07 -12.29
N ASP A 62 -6.20 1.41 -13.52
CA ASP A 62 -5.89 2.78 -13.97
C ASP A 62 -7.05 3.76 -13.78
N LYS A 63 -8.29 3.29 -13.86
CA LYS A 63 -9.51 4.09 -13.65
C LYS A 63 -10.05 3.99 -12.20
N ALA A 64 -9.46 3.14 -11.39
CA ALA A 64 -9.95 2.89 -10.04
C ALA A 64 -9.83 4.12 -9.12
N GLY A 65 -8.83 4.97 -9.34
CA GLY A 65 -8.64 6.22 -8.59
C GLY A 65 -9.83 7.17 -8.75
N ASP A 66 -10.14 7.50 -10.00
CA ASP A 66 -11.21 8.45 -10.34
C ASP A 66 -12.58 7.91 -9.98
N LYS A 67 -12.82 6.64 -10.30
CA LYS A 67 -14.08 5.98 -9.99
C LYS A 67 -14.31 5.81 -8.48
N PHE A 68 -13.27 5.61 -7.70
CA PHE A 68 -13.39 5.56 -6.26
C PHE A 68 -13.87 6.89 -5.67
N ALA A 69 -13.34 8.02 -6.14
CA ALA A 69 -13.78 9.34 -5.70
C ALA A 69 -15.23 9.66 -6.17
N GLU A 70 -15.65 9.11 -7.30
CA GLU A 70 -17.02 9.28 -7.83
C GLU A 70 -18.06 8.50 -7.00
N PHE A 71 -17.76 7.24 -6.68
CA PHE A 71 -18.73 6.34 -6.04
C PHE A 71 -18.69 6.36 -4.51
N VAL A 72 -17.52 6.52 -3.90
CA VAL A 72 -17.36 6.51 -2.45
C VAL A 72 -17.43 7.94 -1.91
N LYS A 73 -18.51 8.28 -1.22
CA LYS A 73 -18.72 9.61 -0.65
C LYS A 73 -18.23 9.74 0.78
N GLN A 74 -18.27 8.66 1.52
CA GLN A 74 -17.80 8.63 2.90
C GLN A 74 -17.10 7.31 3.21
N ARG A 75 -16.15 7.36 4.13
CA ARG A 75 -15.45 6.20 4.66
C ARG A 75 -15.48 6.26 6.16
N LEU A 76 -15.80 5.15 6.80
CA LEU A 76 -15.84 5.07 8.26
C LEU A 76 -15.55 3.64 8.74
N ILE A 77 -15.20 3.51 10.00
CA ILE A 77 -14.98 2.22 10.65
C ILE A 77 -16.10 1.98 11.65
N LEU A 78 -16.68 0.80 11.57
CA LEU A 78 -17.68 0.33 12.53
C LEU A 78 -17.03 -0.64 13.52
N ASN A 79 -17.54 -0.64 14.75
CA ASN A 79 -17.28 -1.70 15.71
C ASN A 79 -18.26 -2.88 15.50
N TYR A 80 -18.12 -3.93 16.31
CA TYR A 80 -18.99 -5.11 16.26
C TYR A 80 -20.48 -4.78 16.47
N ASP A 81 -20.79 -3.76 17.29
CA ASP A 81 -22.17 -3.35 17.59
C ASP A 81 -22.79 -2.47 16.50
N GLY A 82 -22.03 -2.18 15.43
CA GLY A 82 -22.46 -1.34 14.32
C GLY A 82 -22.36 0.17 14.60
N ASN A 83 -21.71 0.57 15.69
CA ASN A 83 -21.46 1.97 15.98
C ASN A 83 -20.20 2.47 15.26
N VAL A 84 -20.24 3.72 14.83
CA VAL A 84 -19.07 4.39 14.23
C VAL A 84 -18.00 4.60 15.27
N VAL A 85 -16.78 4.14 14.96
CA VAL A 85 -15.61 4.41 15.82
C VAL A 85 -15.26 5.89 15.75
N GLU A 86 -14.96 6.49 16.89
CA GLU A 86 -14.64 7.92 16.97
C GLU A 86 -13.49 8.31 16.02
N ASN A 87 -13.63 9.50 15.43
CA ASN A 87 -12.65 10.09 14.50
C ASN A 87 -12.34 9.27 13.25
N THR A 88 -13.22 8.32 12.84
CA THR A 88 -13.03 7.51 11.63
C THR A 88 -13.89 7.94 10.45
N LEU A 89 -14.82 8.87 10.63
CA LEU A 89 -15.67 9.40 9.57
C LEU A 89 -14.86 10.34 8.67
N LEU A 90 -14.56 9.93 7.45
CA LEU A 90 -13.83 10.70 6.46
C LEU A 90 -14.70 10.95 5.22
N ALA A 91 -14.68 12.19 4.74
CA ALA A 91 -15.37 12.58 3.51
C ALA A 91 -14.65 12.04 2.26
N ALA A 92 -15.36 12.01 1.13
CA ALA A 92 -14.82 11.59 -0.17
C ALA A 92 -13.55 12.35 -0.58
N GLU A 93 -13.53 13.64 -0.32
CA GLU A 93 -12.43 14.55 -0.69
C GLU A 93 -11.15 14.32 0.13
N SER A 94 -11.27 13.66 1.29
CA SER A 94 -10.10 13.35 2.12
C SER A 94 -9.18 12.39 1.39
N PRO A 95 -7.86 12.67 1.30
CA PRO A 95 -6.91 11.79 0.65
C PRO A 95 -6.90 10.41 1.33
N VAL A 96 -6.92 9.36 0.52
CA VAL A 96 -6.87 7.99 1.01
C VAL A 96 -5.51 7.71 1.64
N ASN A 97 -5.52 7.28 2.90
CA ASN A 97 -4.31 7.00 3.66
C ASN A 97 -4.35 5.61 4.30
N ASP A 98 -3.63 4.68 3.68
CA ASP A 98 -3.49 3.28 4.13
C ASP A 98 -2.65 3.12 5.43
N LYS A 99 -1.98 4.18 5.86
CA LYS A 99 -1.18 4.22 7.10
C LYS A 99 -1.91 4.88 8.27
N ASN A 100 -3.04 5.54 8.00
CA ASN A 100 -3.83 6.16 9.04
C ASN A 100 -4.80 5.13 9.66
N PRO A 101 -4.64 4.75 10.95
CA PRO A 101 -5.51 3.76 11.58
C PRO A 101 -6.99 4.19 11.65
N ASN A 102 -7.26 5.49 11.51
CA ASN A 102 -8.62 6.04 11.51
C ASN A 102 -9.26 6.09 10.10
N ASP A 103 -8.54 5.70 9.06
CA ASP A 103 -9.11 5.59 7.71
C ASP A 103 -9.58 4.15 7.48
N ALA A 104 -10.85 3.97 7.11
CA ALA A 104 -11.40 2.68 6.72
C ALA A 104 -10.57 1.98 5.63
N PHE A 105 -9.88 2.75 4.81
CA PHE A 105 -8.99 2.24 3.79
C PHE A 105 -7.75 1.53 4.36
N SER A 106 -7.32 1.84 5.59
CA SER A 106 -6.20 1.16 6.25
C SER A 106 -6.55 -0.22 6.80
N VAL A 107 -7.85 -0.48 7.03
CA VAL A 107 -8.31 -1.74 7.62
C VAL A 107 -8.08 -2.89 6.64
N ASP A 108 -7.33 -3.90 7.09
CA ASP A 108 -7.13 -5.15 6.37
C ASP A 108 -8.00 -6.25 7.00
N LEU A 109 -9.10 -6.57 6.34
CA LEU A 109 -10.09 -7.55 6.82
C LEU A 109 -9.48 -8.94 7.05
N LEU A 110 -8.51 -9.36 6.22
CA LEU A 110 -7.85 -10.65 6.39
C LEU A 110 -6.98 -10.66 7.66
N LYS A 111 -6.29 -9.56 7.92
CA LYS A 111 -5.47 -9.38 9.13
C LYS A 111 -6.36 -9.31 10.37
N GLU A 112 -7.44 -8.51 10.33
CA GLU A 112 -8.44 -8.44 11.41
C GLU A 112 -8.98 -9.84 11.73
N TYR A 113 -9.39 -10.60 10.72
CA TYR A 113 -9.92 -11.95 10.91
C TYR A 113 -8.90 -12.94 11.48
N LYS A 114 -7.66 -12.92 11.01
CA LYS A 114 -6.61 -13.86 11.42
C LYS A 114 -6.00 -13.53 12.77
N THR A 115 -5.83 -12.24 13.06
CA THR A 115 -5.08 -11.76 14.22
C THR A 115 -5.98 -11.56 15.43
N ILE A 116 -7.18 -11.01 15.22
CA ILE A 116 -8.12 -10.69 16.30
C ILE A 116 -9.16 -11.82 16.39
N LYS A 117 -8.92 -12.74 17.33
CA LYS A 117 -9.82 -13.88 17.57
C LYS A 117 -11.15 -13.45 18.19
N ASP A 118 -11.12 -12.42 19.02
CA ASP A 118 -12.30 -11.85 19.65
C ASP A 118 -13.06 -10.97 18.65
N ILE A 119 -14.21 -11.44 18.22
CA ILE A 119 -15.05 -10.78 17.19
C ILE A 119 -15.47 -9.38 17.65
N SER A 120 -15.69 -9.17 18.95
CA SER A 120 -16.13 -7.88 19.50
C SER A 120 -15.08 -6.76 19.36
N LYS A 121 -13.83 -7.11 19.13
CA LYS A 121 -12.71 -6.18 18.99
C LYS A 121 -12.30 -5.90 17.54
N ARG A 122 -13.01 -6.49 16.57
CA ARG A 122 -12.72 -6.30 15.15
C ARG A 122 -13.29 -4.99 14.63
N ASN A 123 -12.54 -4.41 13.70
CA ASN A 123 -12.93 -3.22 12.98
C ASN A 123 -13.48 -3.59 11.59
N TYR A 124 -14.58 -2.97 11.21
CA TYR A 124 -15.27 -3.21 9.96
C TYR A 124 -15.29 -1.93 9.12
N PRO A 125 -14.54 -1.90 8.00
CA PRO A 125 -14.53 -0.73 7.13
C PRO A 125 -15.84 -0.64 6.36
N LEU A 126 -16.46 0.54 6.33
CA LEU A 126 -17.65 0.86 5.55
C LEU A 126 -17.34 1.99 4.57
N PHE A 127 -17.74 1.77 3.32
CA PHE A 127 -17.62 2.73 2.21
C PHE A 127 -19.02 3.04 1.70
N ILE A 128 -19.39 4.34 1.73
CA ILE A 128 -20.71 4.85 1.39
C ILE A 128 -20.61 5.75 0.16
#